data_49279d80b8e5fba2845f134511fd5d94
#
_entry.id   49279d80b8e5fba2845f134511fd5d94
#
_cell.length_a   1.000
_cell.length_b   1.000
_cell.length_c   1.000
_cell.angle_alpha   90.00
_cell.angle_beta   90.00
_cell.angle_gamma   90.00
#
_symmetry.space_group_name_H-M   'P 1'
#
loop_
_entity.id
_entity.type
_entity.pdbx_description
1 polymer ?
#
loop_
_entity_poly.entity_id
_entity_poly.type
_entity_poly.pdbx_seq_one_letter_code
_entity_poly.pdbx_strand_id
1 'polypeptide(L)'
;MKRFLLFTILVSAVLFAPAQNGTRIETLKIAYITNRLNLSPEEAQKFWPIYNNYSLELKVARMKAQNNNSSEIELDEALLNIRKKYSVLFGQVLPPAKVDTFFKSEKEFGHFVQKEMERRQLKQQLRQQNNP
;
A
#
# COMPACT_ATOMS: atom_id res chain seq x y z
N MET A 1 -30.39 45.51 -31.81
CA MET A 1 -30.46 44.54 -30.70
C MET A 1 -29.30 43.59 -30.86
N LYS A 2 -28.21 43.84 -30.18
CA LYS A 2 -27.02 42.98 -30.25
C LYS A 2 -26.94 42.18 -28.93
N ARG A 3 -27.26 40.89 -28.99
CA ARG A 3 -27.12 39.98 -27.86
C ARG A 3 -25.66 39.58 -27.77
N PHE A 4 -24.93 40.11 -26.79
CA PHE A 4 -23.61 39.63 -26.40
C PHE A 4 -23.76 38.40 -25.49
N LEU A 5 -23.51 37.25 -26.07
CA LEU A 5 -23.31 36.00 -25.32
C LEU A 5 -21.90 35.99 -24.73
N LEU A 6 -21.79 36.34 -23.45
CA LEU A 6 -20.56 36.15 -22.66
C LEU A 6 -20.38 34.66 -22.36
N PHE A 7 -19.51 34.02 -23.10
CA PHE A 7 -19.05 32.67 -22.84
C PHE A 7 -18.02 32.74 -21.70
N THR A 8 -18.46 32.54 -20.48
CA THR A 8 -17.57 32.36 -19.32
C THR A 8 -16.97 30.98 -19.39
N ILE A 9 -15.73 30.89 -19.87
CA ILE A 9 -14.90 29.68 -19.78
C ILE A 9 -14.50 29.51 -18.32
N LEU A 10 -15.19 28.57 -17.62
CA LEU A 10 -14.81 28.11 -16.30
C LEU A 10 -13.60 27.20 -16.43
N VAL A 11 -12.41 27.77 -16.26
CA VAL A 11 -11.16 27.00 -16.18
C VAL A 11 -11.15 26.29 -14.81
N SER A 12 -11.61 25.05 -14.80
CA SER A 12 -11.44 24.15 -13.65
C SER A 12 -9.95 23.83 -13.51
N ALA A 13 -9.28 24.55 -12.61
CA ALA A 13 -7.95 24.18 -12.16
C ALA A 13 -8.05 22.85 -11.40
N VAL A 14 -7.74 21.74 -12.07
CA VAL A 14 -7.56 20.44 -11.44
C VAL A 14 -6.31 20.55 -10.56
N LEU A 15 -6.50 20.73 -9.27
CA LEU A 15 -5.44 20.66 -8.28
C LEU A 15 -4.96 19.21 -8.23
N PHE A 16 -3.87 18.92 -8.94
CA PHE A 16 -3.14 17.66 -8.80
C PHE A 16 -2.53 17.60 -7.41
N ALA A 17 -3.21 16.92 -6.49
CA ALA A 17 -2.68 16.62 -5.18
C ALA A 17 -1.56 15.56 -5.29
N PRO A 18 -0.44 15.68 -4.54
CA PRO A 18 0.69 14.75 -4.59
C PRO A 18 0.45 13.44 -3.85
N ALA A 19 -0.70 12.80 -4.06
CA ALA A 19 -1.04 11.50 -3.46
C ALA A 19 -0.54 10.30 -4.28
N GLN A 20 0.25 10.51 -5.34
CA GLN A 20 0.54 9.47 -6.34
C GLN A 20 1.56 8.40 -5.89
N ASN A 21 2.40 8.65 -4.88
CA ASN A 21 3.41 7.67 -4.49
C ASN A 21 2.83 6.48 -3.71
N GLY A 22 1.85 6.72 -2.84
CA GLY A 22 1.19 5.65 -2.06
C GLY A 22 0.37 4.70 -2.94
N THR A 23 -0.39 5.25 -3.88
CA THR A 23 -1.19 4.46 -4.84
C THR A 23 -0.32 3.64 -5.78
N ARG A 24 0.84 4.15 -6.21
CA ARG A 24 1.77 3.42 -7.08
C ARG A 24 2.41 2.23 -6.37
N ILE A 25 2.84 2.39 -5.12
CA ILE A 25 3.41 1.30 -4.31
C ILE A 25 2.35 0.23 -4.05
N GLU A 26 1.12 0.62 -3.74
CA GLU A 26 0.01 -0.31 -3.53
C GLU A 26 -0.32 -1.10 -4.80
N THR A 27 -0.35 -0.46 -5.96
CA THR A 27 -0.55 -1.13 -7.26
C THR A 27 0.55 -2.14 -7.54
N LEU A 28 1.81 -1.79 -7.28
CA LEU A 28 2.95 -2.70 -7.44
C LEU A 28 2.86 -3.89 -6.47
N LYS A 29 2.42 -3.66 -5.25
CA LYS A 29 2.22 -4.70 -4.24
C LYS A 29 1.14 -5.69 -4.67
N ILE A 30 0.00 -5.19 -5.15
CA ILE A 30 -1.10 -6.03 -5.66
C ILE A 30 -0.60 -6.90 -6.82
N ALA A 31 0.09 -6.31 -7.80
CA ALA A 31 0.64 -7.04 -8.93
C ALA A 31 1.66 -8.10 -8.48
N TYR A 32 2.53 -7.76 -7.53
CA TYR A 32 3.52 -8.69 -6.98
C TYR A 32 2.87 -9.87 -6.26
N ILE A 33 1.90 -9.61 -5.37
CA ILE A 33 1.18 -10.65 -4.63
C ILE A 33 0.39 -11.53 -5.59
N THR A 34 -0.33 -10.96 -6.57
CA THR A 34 -1.10 -11.70 -7.57
C THR A 34 -0.22 -12.70 -8.31
N ASN A 35 0.95 -12.26 -8.74
CA ASN A 35 1.91 -13.11 -9.45
C ASN A 35 2.48 -14.22 -8.55
N ARG A 36 2.85 -13.88 -7.31
CA ARG A 36 3.45 -14.84 -6.36
C ARG A 36 2.48 -15.92 -5.90
N LEU A 37 1.19 -15.58 -5.72
CA LEU A 37 0.17 -16.52 -5.25
C LEU A 37 -0.44 -17.34 -6.38
N ASN A 38 -0.29 -16.93 -7.64
CA ASN A 38 -0.94 -17.57 -8.77
C ASN A 38 -2.39 -17.94 -8.46
N LEU A 39 -3.18 -16.90 -8.09
CA LEU A 39 -4.57 -17.07 -7.70
C LEU A 39 -5.43 -17.49 -8.89
N SER A 40 -6.30 -18.49 -8.69
CA SER A 40 -7.39 -18.73 -9.64
C SER A 40 -8.39 -17.57 -9.62
N PRO A 41 -9.23 -17.39 -10.64
CA PRO A 41 -10.28 -16.35 -10.62
C PRO A 41 -11.19 -16.45 -9.39
N GLU A 42 -11.55 -17.65 -8.97
CA GLU A 42 -12.41 -17.93 -7.81
C GLU A 42 -11.68 -17.57 -6.50
N GLU A 43 -10.41 -17.93 -6.38
CA GLU A 43 -9.59 -17.57 -5.24
C GLU A 43 -9.40 -16.04 -5.17
N ALA A 44 -9.10 -15.38 -6.28
CA ALA A 44 -8.92 -13.94 -6.36
C ALA A 44 -10.18 -13.18 -5.94
N GLN A 45 -11.35 -13.62 -6.39
CA GLN A 45 -12.63 -13.00 -6.05
C GLN A 45 -12.91 -13.03 -4.54
N LYS A 46 -12.48 -14.08 -3.83
CA LYS A 46 -12.66 -14.22 -2.38
C LYS A 46 -11.51 -13.57 -1.59
N PHE A 47 -10.30 -13.63 -2.12
CA PHE A 47 -9.09 -13.14 -1.46
C PHE A 47 -9.05 -11.61 -1.35
N TRP A 48 -9.29 -10.88 -2.45
CA TRP A 48 -9.11 -9.43 -2.47
C TRP A 48 -9.99 -8.66 -1.51
N PRO A 49 -11.26 -8.98 -1.26
CA PRO A 49 -12.05 -8.31 -0.23
C PRO A 49 -11.45 -8.48 1.17
N ILE A 50 -10.95 -9.68 1.51
CA ILE A 50 -10.28 -9.95 2.79
C ILE A 50 -8.96 -9.16 2.89
N TYR A 51 -8.17 -9.15 1.81
CA TYR A 51 -6.93 -8.39 1.73
C TYR A 51 -7.14 -6.88 1.92
N ASN A 52 -8.16 -6.31 1.32
CA ASN A 52 -8.47 -4.89 1.46
C ASN A 52 -8.77 -4.52 2.92
N ASN A 53 -9.55 -5.33 3.63
CA ASN A 53 -9.82 -5.14 5.05
C ASN A 53 -8.56 -5.32 5.90
N TYR A 54 -7.76 -6.33 5.62
CA TYR A 54 -6.46 -6.55 6.25
C TYR A 54 -5.52 -5.34 6.10
N SER A 55 -5.35 -4.86 4.89
CA SER A 55 -4.51 -3.70 4.58
C SER A 55 -4.99 -2.44 5.30
N LEU A 56 -6.31 -2.23 5.36
CA LEU A 56 -6.91 -1.11 6.08
C LEU A 56 -6.66 -1.20 7.59
N GLU A 57 -6.85 -2.37 8.21
CA GLU A 57 -6.60 -2.54 9.63
C GLU A 57 -5.13 -2.32 10.00
N LEU A 58 -4.19 -2.80 9.18
CA LEU A 58 -2.75 -2.51 9.38
C LEU A 58 -2.45 -1.01 9.30
N LYS A 59 -3.05 -0.32 8.35
CA LYS A 59 -2.89 1.14 8.20
C LYS A 59 -3.44 1.88 9.43
N VAL A 60 -4.63 1.52 9.89
CA VAL A 60 -5.26 2.12 11.07
C VAL A 60 -4.43 1.89 12.33
N ALA A 61 -3.88 0.67 12.51
CA ALA A 61 -3.02 0.35 13.65
C ALA A 61 -1.75 1.23 13.67
N ARG A 62 -1.09 1.42 12.53
CA ARG A 62 0.08 2.31 12.42
C ARG A 62 -0.26 3.76 12.70
N MET A 63 -1.39 4.26 12.18
CA MET A 63 -1.84 5.63 12.44
C MET A 63 -2.14 5.86 13.93
N LYS A 64 -2.82 4.90 14.58
CA LYS A 64 -3.09 4.98 16.03
C LYS A 64 -1.80 4.99 16.85
N ALA A 65 -0.85 4.11 16.53
CA ALA A 65 0.43 4.06 17.22
C ALA A 65 1.19 5.39 17.10
N GLN A 66 1.20 5.98 15.91
CA GLN A 66 1.84 7.28 15.67
C GLN A 66 1.15 8.40 16.45
N ASN A 67 -0.18 8.45 16.46
CA ASN A 67 -0.94 9.50 17.17
C ASN A 67 -0.84 9.38 18.69
N ASN A 68 -0.72 8.16 19.21
CA ASN A 68 -0.66 7.88 20.65
C ASN A 68 0.78 7.80 21.18
N ASN A 69 1.80 8.01 20.34
CA ASN A 69 3.21 7.77 20.68
C ASN A 69 3.45 6.39 21.28
N SER A 70 2.79 5.37 20.74
CA SER A 70 2.93 3.98 21.18
C SER A 70 4.36 3.50 20.98
N SER A 71 4.84 2.62 21.86
CA SER A 71 6.13 1.98 21.70
C SER A 71 6.17 1.08 20.47
N GLU A 72 7.37 0.79 19.97
CA GLU A 72 7.58 -0.13 18.86
C GLU A 72 7.02 -1.52 19.19
N ILE A 73 7.19 -1.99 20.43
CA ILE A 73 6.68 -3.29 20.89
C ILE A 73 5.14 -3.34 20.83
N GLU A 74 4.46 -2.28 21.29
CA GLU A 74 2.98 -2.21 21.24
C GLU A 74 2.47 -2.22 19.79
N LEU A 75 3.17 -1.52 18.89
CA LEU A 75 2.83 -1.54 17.47
C LEU A 75 3.04 -2.94 16.87
N ASP A 76 4.18 -3.58 17.15
CA ASP A 76 4.49 -4.93 16.65
C ASP A 76 3.46 -5.95 17.13
N GLU A 77 3.05 -5.87 18.39
CA GLU A 77 1.99 -6.72 18.94
C GLU A 77 0.65 -6.52 18.23
N ALA A 78 0.25 -5.25 18.02
CA ALA A 78 -0.98 -4.92 17.30
C ALA A 78 -0.95 -5.46 15.87
N LEU A 79 0.15 -5.28 15.15
CA LEU A 79 0.32 -5.79 13.79
C LEU A 79 0.33 -7.33 13.76
N LEU A 80 0.95 -7.98 14.74
CA LEU A 80 0.96 -9.44 14.85
C LEU A 80 -0.45 -9.99 15.11
N ASN A 81 -1.22 -9.35 15.97
CA ASN A 81 -2.59 -9.76 16.26
C ASN A 81 -3.49 -9.63 15.02
N ILE A 82 -3.35 -8.58 14.24
CA ILE A 82 -4.03 -8.44 12.95
C ILE A 82 -3.63 -9.56 12.00
N ARG A 83 -2.34 -9.85 11.84
CA ARG A 83 -1.86 -10.96 11.00
C ARG A 83 -2.42 -12.31 11.40
N LYS A 84 -2.45 -12.60 12.71
CA LYS A 84 -3.05 -13.85 13.24
C LYS A 84 -4.53 -13.95 12.89
N LYS A 85 -5.30 -12.87 13.10
CA LYS A 85 -6.73 -12.81 12.74
C LYS A 85 -6.93 -13.11 11.26
N TYR A 86 -6.20 -12.43 10.39
CA TYR A 86 -6.35 -12.56 8.94
C TYR A 86 -5.77 -13.86 8.38
N SER A 87 -4.79 -14.49 9.05
CA SER A 87 -4.31 -15.82 8.64
C SER A 87 -5.42 -16.86 8.66
N VAL A 88 -6.33 -16.77 9.65
CA VAL A 88 -7.52 -17.64 9.73
C VAL A 88 -8.50 -17.34 8.59
N LEU A 89 -8.76 -16.07 8.32
CA LEU A 89 -9.68 -15.65 7.25
C LEU A 89 -9.14 -16.03 5.86
N PHE A 90 -7.86 -15.81 5.59
CA PHE A 90 -7.22 -16.26 4.36
C PHE A 90 -7.25 -17.79 4.22
N GLY A 91 -7.06 -18.53 5.31
CA GLY A 91 -7.15 -19.99 5.32
C GLY A 91 -8.53 -20.55 4.98
N GLN A 92 -9.58 -19.75 5.04
CA GLN A 92 -10.93 -20.13 4.61
C GLN A 92 -11.11 -20.08 3.09
N VAL A 93 -10.27 -19.32 2.39
CA VAL A 93 -10.40 -19.05 0.95
C VAL A 93 -9.20 -19.49 0.13
N LEU A 94 -8.07 -19.76 0.77
CA LEU A 94 -6.82 -20.20 0.15
C LEU A 94 -6.30 -21.50 0.79
N PRO A 95 -5.60 -22.34 0.00
CA PRO A 95 -4.83 -23.44 0.55
C PRO A 95 -3.74 -22.94 1.52
N PRO A 96 -3.36 -23.71 2.57
CA PRO A 96 -2.36 -23.30 3.55
C PRO A 96 -1.03 -22.84 2.94
N ALA A 97 -0.56 -23.50 1.88
CA ALA A 97 0.66 -23.15 1.19
C ALA A 97 0.59 -21.74 0.56
N LYS A 98 -0.57 -21.32 0.04
CA LYS A 98 -0.76 -19.97 -0.49
C LYS A 98 -0.85 -18.92 0.60
N VAL A 99 -1.43 -19.24 1.77
CA VAL A 99 -1.44 -18.35 2.93
C VAL A 99 -0.01 -18.08 3.42
N ASP A 100 0.83 -19.12 3.54
CA ASP A 100 2.25 -18.97 3.91
C ASP A 100 3.02 -18.15 2.87
N THR A 101 2.79 -18.44 1.59
CA THR A 101 3.39 -17.67 0.48
C THR A 101 2.96 -16.20 0.51
N PHE A 102 1.71 -15.92 0.87
CA PHE A 102 1.21 -14.54 1.00
C PHE A 102 2.00 -13.74 2.03
N PHE A 103 2.11 -14.24 3.27
CA PHE A 103 2.84 -13.52 4.33
C PHE A 103 4.34 -13.38 4.05
N LYS A 104 4.95 -14.38 3.42
CA LYS A 104 6.33 -14.28 2.93
C LYS A 104 6.48 -13.20 1.86
N SER A 105 5.57 -13.17 0.90
CA SER A 105 5.58 -12.19 -0.19
C SER A 105 5.37 -10.76 0.31
N GLU A 106 4.52 -10.55 1.30
CA GLU A 106 4.36 -9.23 1.95
C GLU A 106 5.66 -8.75 2.59
N LYS A 107 6.34 -9.64 3.31
CA LYS A 107 7.62 -9.32 3.96
C LYS A 107 8.70 -9.03 2.92
N GLU A 108 8.83 -9.85 1.90
CA GLU A 108 9.79 -9.66 0.80
C GLU A 108 9.55 -8.34 0.06
N PHE A 109 8.29 -8.02 -0.23
CA PHE A 109 7.94 -6.76 -0.88
C PHE A 109 8.25 -5.55 0.01
N GLY A 110 7.98 -5.63 1.31
CA GLY A 110 8.36 -4.59 2.26
C GLY A 110 9.86 -4.30 2.27
N HIS A 111 10.69 -5.34 2.31
CA HIS A 111 12.15 -5.20 2.23
C HIS A 111 12.61 -4.62 0.89
N PHE A 112 11.98 -5.03 -0.22
CA PHE A 112 12.30 -4.48 -1.54
C PHE A 112 12.01 -2.98 -1.61
N VAL A 113 10.85 -2.53 -1.12
CA VAL A 113 10.47 -1.11 -1.10
C VAL A 113 11.44 -0.31 -0.23
N GLN A 114 11.76 -0.80 0.98
CA GLN A 114 12.70 -0.14 1.88
C GLN A 114 14.06 0.06 1.21
N LYS A 115 14.63 -1.00 0.63
CA LYS A 115 15.93 -0.94 -0.06
C LYS A 115 15.92 0.03 -1.25
N GLU A 116 14.83 0.07 -2.00
CA GLU A 116 14.68 1.00 -3.13
C GLU A 116 14.60 2.46 -2.65
N MET A 117 13.92 2.72 -1.53
CA MET A 117 13.87 4.06 -0.92
C MET A 117 15.25 4.51 -0.43
N GLU A 118 15.99 3.67 0.27
CA GLU A 118 17.35 3.94 0.71
C GLU A 118 18.28 4.25 -0.48
N ARG A 119 18.19 3.47 -1.55
CA ARG A 119 18.96 3.70 -2.78
C ARG A 119 18.65 5.06 -3.42
N ARG A 120 17.39 5.48 -3.42
CA ARG A 120 16.97 6.78 -3.96
C ARG A 120 17.47 7.93 -3.11
N GLN A 121 17.40 7.80 -1.78
CA GLN A 121 17.93 8.81 -0.84
C GLN A 121 19.44 8.99 -1.04
N LEU A 122 20.20 7.90 -1.12
CA LEU A 122 21.64 7.95 -1.36
C LEU A 122 21.96 8.67 -2.68
N LYS A 123 21.25 8.35 -3.77
CA LYS A 123 21.42 9.05 -5.05
C LYS A 123 21.14 10.55 -4.96
N GLN A 124 20.15 10.96 -4.21
CA GLN A 124 19.83 12.38 -4.00
C GLN A 124 20.94 13.09 -3.22
N GLN A 125 21.47 12.49 -2.16
CA GLN A 125 22.58 13.02 -1.39
C GLN A 125 23.84 13.19 -2.25
N LEU A 126 24.19 12.18 -3.04
CA LEU A 126 25.36 12.26 -3.94
C LEU A 126 25.19 13.35 -5.02
N ARG A 127 23.98 13.56 -5.52
CA ARG A 127 23.72 14.66 -6.48
C ARG A 127 23.88 16.03 -5.83
N GLN A 128 23.46 16.19 -4.58
CA GLN A 128 23.61 17.46 -3.83
C GLN A 128 25.08 17.76 -3.52
N GLN A 129 25.88 16.74 -3.24
CA GLN A 129 27.32 16.90 -2.98
C GLN A 129 28.12 17.23 -4.26
N ASN A 130 27.66 16.75 -5.42
CA ASN A 130 28.36 16.95 -6.70
C ASN A 130 27.87 18.18 -7.49
N ASN A 131 26.91 18.93 -6.96
CA ASN A 131 26.41 20.16 -7.59
C ASN A 131 26.82 21.36 -6.70
N PRO A 132 27.89 22.09 -7.07
CA PRO A 132 28.37 23.25 -6.31
C PRO A 132 27.39 24.41 -6.28
#